data_5f3dd6cdbeb2de737ae276641f71836c
#
_entry.id   5f3dd6cdbeb2de737ae276641f71836c
#
_cell.length_a   1.000
_cell.length_b   1.000
_cell.length_c   1.000
_cell.angle_alpha   90.00
_cell.angle_beta   90.00
_cell.angle_gamma   90.00
#
_symmetry.space_group_name_H-M   'P 1'
#
loop_
_entity.id
_entity.type
_entity.pdbx_description
1 polymer ?
#
loop_
_entity_poly.entity_id
_entity_poly.type
_entity_poly.pdbx_seq_one_letter_code
_entity_poly.pdbx_strand_id
1 'polypeptide(L)'
;MCGLFFEYLRSNTLKYIQIMKNSAILISILALLFLTLSCANDYKFSLEKPNKVVINESITIKLIEKNNKAVDKIQFYVNGKEIASNGNLVNINTSDLGVGKHAINALAFYDGKTKKENGFIEVFAKNKPTIYKYKIINEYPHDSKAYTQGLEYYNGFLYETTGRRGQSTLRKVAIKTGEVLQKVTLDKKYFGEGMTIVNNKIIWLTWENKKGFVYDLETFKQEKEFSYDQSKQGWGLTHSKTELIKSDGTNKIWFLDNETLKEKRSIQIYTNDRSVNNLNELELVNGKIYANKYQKNTLAIIDAKTGIVEGLGDLRGLEKEMAKTQKLVANDEVLNGIAYDAENNRLFVTGKNWSKLFEIELIKQ
;
A
#
# COMPACT_ATOMS: atom_id res chain seq x y z
N MET A 1 52.15 -16.12 82.40
CA MET A 1 52.46 -15.23 81.28
C MET A 1 51.75 -15.58 79.95
N CYS A 2 51.15 -16.73 79.81
CA CYS A 2 50.50 -17.14 78.54
C CYS A 2 49.06 -16.56 78.31
N GLY A 3 48.31 -16.21 79.38
CA GLY A 3 46.92 -15.74 79.29
C GLY A 3 46.74 -14.30 78.73
N LEU A 4 47.65 -13.40 79.10
CA LEU A 4 47.60 -12.01 78.70
C LEU A 4 47.97 -11.79 77.19
N PHE A 5 48.78 -12.69 76.65
CA PHE A 5 49.14 -12.63 75.22
C PHE A 5 47.97 -13.08 74.29
N PHE A 6 47.18 -14.03 74.72
CA PHE A 6 46.00 -14.47 73.98
C PHE A 6 44.87 -13.43 73.99
N GLU A 7 44.67 -12.74 75.10
CA GLU A 7 43.67 -11.65 75.17
C GLU A 7 44.08 -10.46 74.30
N TYR A 8 45.36 -10.10 74.28
CA TYR A 8 45.86 -9.02 73.44
C TYR A 8 45.75 -9.32 71.95
N LEU A 9 46.00 -10.55 71.48
CA LEU A 9 45.81 -10.99 70.12
C LEU A 9 44.33 -11.01 69.76
N ARG A 10 43.44 -11.48 70.64
CA ARG A 10 42.01 -11.52 70.45
C ARG A 10 41.39 -10.13 70.33
N SER A 11 41.83 -9.18 71.14
CA SER A 11 41.39 -7.80 71.09
C SER A 11 41.81 -7.10 69.79
N ASN A 12 43.02 -7.32 69.32
CA ASN A 12 43.50 -6.72 68.06
C ASN A 12 42.82 -7.34 66.82
N THR A 13 42.58 -8.64 66.85
CA THR A 13 41.87 -9.30 65.76
C THR A 13 40.42 -8.83 65.66
N LEU A 14 39.78 -8.62 66.78
CA LEU A 14 38.38 -8.06 66.81
C LEU A 14 38.34 -6.61 66.33
N LYS A 15 39.36 -5.80 66.65
CA LYS A 15 39.48 -4.41 66.11
C LYS A 15 39.72 -4.40 64.59
N TYR A 16 40.57 -5.31 64.07
CA TYR A 16 40.79 -5.43 62.66
C TYR A 16 39.54 -5.89 61.90
N ILE A 17 38.79 -6.84 62.43
CA ILE A 17 37.55 -7.32 61.86
C ILE A 17 36.51 -6.19 61.84
N GLN A 18 36.45 -5.36 62.90
CA GLN A 18 35.54 -4.23 62.99
C GLN A 18 35.89 -3.12 61.98
N ILE A 19 37.16 -2.82 61.82
CA ILE A 19 37.66 -1.86 60.81
C ILE A 19 37.38 -2.37 59.38
N MET A 20 37.60 -3.64 59.08
CA MET A 20 37.26 -4.23 57.80
C MET A 20 35.76 -4.22 57.50
N LYS A 21 34.90 -4.53 58.51
CA LYS A 21 33.43 -4.42 58.34
C LYS A 21 32.99 -2.98 58.10
N ASN A 22 33.54 -2.00 58.82
CA ASN A 22 33.21 -0.58 58.62
C ASN A 22 33.69 -0.08 57.25
N SER A 23 34.88 -0.50 56.80
CA SER A 23 35.38 -0.18 55.45
C SER A 23 34.54 -0.82 54.34
N ALA A 24 34.10 -2.07 54.51
CA ALA A 24 33.22 -2.76 53.55
C ALA A 24 31.83 -2.08 53.46
N ILE A 25 31.28 -1.62 54.59
CA ILE A 25 30.02 -0.87 54.62
C ILE A 25 30.20 0.50 53.94
N LEU A 26 31.32 1.19 54.17
CA LEU A 26 31.60 2.48 53.54
C LEU A 26 31.76 2.35 52.03
N ILE A 27 32.46 1.30 51.55
CA ILE A 27 32.60 1.00 50.12
C ILE A 27 31.26 0.64 49.50
N SER A 28 30.40 -0.14 50.18
CA SER A 28 29.06 -0.47 49.73
C SER A 28 28.14 0.75 49.65
N ILE A 29 28.20 1.68 50.59
CA ILE A 29 27.45 2.95 50.58
C ILE A 29 27.95 3.87 49.45
N LEU A 30 29.27 3.94 49.23
CA LEU A 30 29.84 4.70 48.11
C LEU A 30 29.44 4.12 46.76
N ALA A 31 29.44 2.77 46.60
CA ALA A 31 29.00 2.10 45.40
C ALA A 31 27.48 2.31 45.17
N LEU A 32 26.65 2.31 46.22
CA LEU A 32 25.21 2.60 46.09
C LEU A 32 24.98 4.08 45.70
N LEU A 33 25.77 5.02 46.20
CA LEU A 33 25.66 6.42 45.80
C LEU A 33 26.08 6.62 44.32
N PHE A 34 27.07 5.88 43.81
CA PHE A 34 27.44 5.93 42.40
C PHE A 34 26.35 5.32 41.50
N LEU A 35 25.61 4.32 41.94
CA LEU A 35 24.49 3.72 41.18
C LEU A 35 23.26 4.64 41.10
N THR A 36 23.03 5.50 42.07
CA THR A 36 21.89 6.43 42.06
C THR A 36 22.15 7.71 41.22
N LEU A 37 23.41 8.03 40.93
CA LEU A 37 23.77 9.19 40.08
C LEU A 37 23.67 8.89 38.56
N SER A 38 23.53 7.61 38.17
CA SER A 38 23.45 7.21 36.75
C SER A 38 22.05 7.35 36.13
N CYS A 39 20.98 7.48 36.93
CA CYS A 39 19.59 7.52 36.41
C CYS A 39 19.02 8.93 36.16
N ALA A 40 19.73 10.01 36.54
CA ALA A 40 19.16 11.36 36.48
C ALA A 40 19.41 12.12 35.17
N ASN A 41 20.09 11.52 34.19
CA ASN A 41 20.59 12.26 33.03
C ASN A 41 20.08 11.76 31.66
N ASP A 42 19.02 11.01 31.61
CA ASP A 42 18.49 10.54 30.30
C ASP A 42 17.66 11.62 29.61
N TYR A 43 18.08 11.97 28.40
CA TYR A 43 17.25 12.76 27.47
C TYR A 43 16.06 11.91 27.00
N LYS A 44 14.85 12.47 27.10
CA LYS A 44 13.59 11.83 26.67
C LYS A 44 12.91 12.69 25.62
N PHE A 45 12.81 12.16 24.41
CA PHE A 45 12.20 12.86 23.30
C PHE A 45 10.83 12.28 22.95
N SER A 46 9.96 13.12 22.39
CA SER A 46 8.72 12.73 21.77
C SER A 46 8.34 13.67 20.62
N LEU A 47 7.73 13.13 19.57
CA LEU A 47 7.16 13.92 18.50
C LEU A 47 5.74 14.34 18.87
N GLU A 48 5.52 15.65 18.93
CA GLU A 48 4.19 16.26 19.01
C GLU A 48 3.71 16.54 17.58
N LYS A 49 2.54 16.03 17.20
CA LYS A 49 1.97 16.10 15.86
C LYS A 49 0.45 16.03 15.90
N PRO A 50 -0.25 16.54 14.85
CA PRO A 50 -1.70 16.38 14.74
C PRO A 50 -2.14 14.91 14.69
N ASN A 51 -3.31 14.60 15.26
CA ASN A 51 -3.90 13.26 15.22
C ASN A 51 -4.50 12.92 13.86
N LYS A 52 -5.07 13.91 13.17
CA LYS A 52 -5.64 13.79 11.82
C LYS A 52 -5.11 14.93 10.97
N VAL A 53 -4.70 14.60 9.76
CA VAL A 53 -4.13 15.55 8.80
C VAL A 53 -4.92 15.45 7.50
N VAL A 54 -5.28 16.59 6.94
CA VAL A 54 -6.01 16.66 5.66
C VAL A 54 -5.10 17.29 4.60
N ILE A 55 -5.26 16.86 3.36
CA ILE A 55 -4.51 17.43 2.24
C ILE A 55 -4.81 18.93 2.06
N ASN A 56 -3.81 19.69 1.61
CA ASN A 56 -3.86 21.15 1.44
C ASN A 56 -3.97 21.94 2.76
N GLU A 57 -3.45 21.39 3.85
CA GLU A 57 -3.30 22.08 5.14
C GLU A 57 -1.82 22.26 5.47
N SER A 58 -1.50 23.31 6.24
CA SER A 58 -0.20 23.48 6.87
C SER A 58 -0.26 22.91 8.27
N ILE A 59 0.68 22.02 8.61
CA ILE A 59 0.79 21.41 9.93
C ILE A 59 2.14 21.71 10.55
N THR A 60 2.16 21.74 11.88
CA THR A 60 3.39 21.87 12.65
C THR A 60 3.68 20.57 13.39
N ILE A 61 4.92 20.10 13.30
CA ILE A 61 5.44 18.97 14.08
C ILE A 61 6.56 19.49 14.96
N LYS A 62 6.58 19.08 16.24
CA LYS A 62 7.60 19.48 17.20
C LYS A 62 8.30 18.26 17.79
N LEU A 63 9.59 18.40 18.05
CA LEU A 63 10.32 17.47 18.90
C LEU A 63 10.42 18.07 20.30
N ILE A 64 9.86 17.39 21.29
CA ILE A 64 9.85 17.82 22.69
C ILE A 64 10.88 17.00 23.46
N GLU A 65 11.82 17.66 24.13
CA GLU A 65 12.67 17.08 25.17
C GLU A 65 11.92 17.21 26.51
N LYS A 66 11.53 16.07 27.11
CA LYS A 66 10.58 16.02 28.24
C LYS A 66 11.16 16.49 29.58
N ASN A 67 12.47 16.56 29.70
CA ASN A 67 13.15 16.96 30.93
C ASN A 67 13.69 18.40 30.85
N ASN A 68 13.30 19.18 29.82
CA ASN A 68 13.72 20.56 29.56
C ASN A 68 15.23 20.75 29.46
N LYS A 69 15.93 19.74 28.93
CA LYS A 69 17.39 19.80 28.74
C LYS A 69 17.74 20.51 27.43
N ALA A 70 18.91 21.13 27.40
CA ALA A 70 19.43 21.79 26.21
C ALA A 70 19.70 20.78 25.10
N VAL A 71 19.31 21.11 23.90
CA VAL A 71 19.54 20.32 22.66
C VAL A 71 20.34 21.22 21.72
N ASP A 72 21.47 20.74 21.22
CA ASP A 72 22.37 21.51 20.38
C ASP A 72 21.80 21.81 19.01
N LYS A 73 21.17 20.77 18.39
CA LYS A 73 20.61 20.84 17.05
C LYS A 73 19.50 19.82 16.87
N ILE A 74 18.48 20.17 16.08
CA ILE A 74 17.43 19.24 15.64
C ILE A 74 17.33 19.29 14.12
N GLN A 75 17.23 18.12 13.49
CA GLN A 75 16.97 17.96 12.05
C GLN A 75 15.71 17.12 11.85
N PHE A 76 14.85 17.56 10.94
CA PHE A 76 13.63 16.82 10.59
C PHE A 76 13.72 16.24 9.19
N TYR A 77 13.13 15.05 9.03
CA TYR A 77 13.06 14.33 7.77
C TYR A 77 11.63 13.86 7.52
N VAL A 78 11.15 14.03 6.29
CA VAL A 78 9.90 13.47 5.82
C VAL A 78 10.18 12.53 4.66
N ASN A 79 9.75 11.27 4.77
CA ASN A 79 10.05 10.22 3.80
C ASN A 79 11.55 10.10 3.46
N GLY A 80 12.41 10.35 4.45
CA GLY A 80 13.88 10.29 4.31
C GLY A 80 14.53 11.55 3.73
N LYS A 81 13.77 12.55 3.30
CA LYS A 81 14.29 13.85 2.83
C LYS A 81 14.32 14.85 3.96
N GLU A 82 15.45 15.52 4.16
CA GLU A 82 15.60 16.59 5.15
C GLU A 82 14.71 17.78 4.77
N ILE A 83 14.09 18.39 5.78
CA ILE A 83 13.24 19.57 5.65
C ILE A 83 13.79 20.68 6.55
N ALA A 84 13.79 21.92 6.04
CA ALA A 84 14.17 23.08 6.84
C ALA A 84 13.29 23.22 8.08
N SER A 85 13.91 23.36 9.24
CA SER A 85 13.25 23.48 10.54
C SER A 85 13.65 24.76 11.26
N ASN A 86 12.79 25.22 12.15
CA ASN A 86 13.06 26.35 13.03
C ASN A 86 13.15 25.85 14.48
N GLY A 87 14.39 25.64 14.96
CA GLY A 87 14.64 25.09 16.28
C GLY A 87 14.05 23.67 16.40
N ASN A 88 13.13 23.48 17.34
CA ASN A 88 12.51 22.20 17.64
C ASN A 88 11.21 21.91 16.86
N LEU A 89 10.87 22.72 15.86
CA LEU A 89 9.65 22.57 15.07
C LEU A 89 9.91 22.60 13.56
N VAL A 90 9.01 21.95 12.81
CA VAL A 90 8.95 22.01 11.35
C VAL A 90 7.51 22.24 10.90
N ASN A 91 7.33 23.11 9.92
CA ASN A 91 6.05 23.33 9.25
C ASN A 91 6.04 22.57 7.91
N ILE A 92 4.98 21.82 7.66
CA ILE A 92 4.83 20.98 6.48
C ILE A 92 3.55 21.36 5.78
N ASN A 93 3.63 21.67 4.49
CA ASN A 93 2.45 21.77 3.64
C ASN A 93 2.09 20.38 3.12
N THR A 94 0.92 19.89 3.46
CA THR A 94 0.48 18.54 3.11
C THR A 94 0.19 18.35 1.62
N SER A 95 0.02 19.43 0.85
CA SER A 95 -0.07 19.36 -0.62
C SER A 95 1.19 18.80 -1.26
N ASP A 96 2.37 19.03 -0.63
CA ASP A 96 3.66 18.57 -1.13
C ASP A 96 3.88 17.06 -0.88
N LEU A 97 3.10 16.49 0.03
CA LEU A 97 3.17 15.07 0.40
C LEU A 97 2.18 14.20 -0.39
N GLY A 98 1.00 14.74 -0.72
CA GLY A 98 -0.14 13.94 -1.19
C GLY A 98 -0.83 13.18 -0.05
N VAL A 99 -1.93 12.49 -0.38
CA VAL A 99 -2.61 11.61 0.57
C VAL A 99 -1.76 10.37 0.87
N GLY A 100 -1.86 9.85 2.09
CA GLY A 100 -1.11 8.66 2.46
C GLY A 100 -0.43 8.72 3.82
N LYS A 101 0.32 7.66 4.12
CA LYS A 101 1.15 7.54 5.31
C LYS A 101 2.57 8.00 5.00
N HIS A 102 3.05 9.00 5.73
CA HIS A 102 4.36 9.61 5.56
C HIS A 102 5.20 9.45 6.81
N ALA A 103 6.41 8.93 6.65
CA ALA A 103 7.36 8.78 7.74
C ALA A 103 7.91 10.14 8.15
N ILE A 104 7.92 10.40 9.47
CA ILE A 104 8.54 11.58 10.08
C ILE A 104 9.69 11.09 10.97
N ASN A 105 10.87 11.64 10.78
CA ASN A 105 11.99 11.38 11.65
C ASN A 105 12.55 12.70 12.16
N ALA A 106 12.95 12.75 13.43
CA ALA A 106 13.71 13.85 14.00
C ALA A 106 15.01 13.32 14.59
N LEU A 107 16.12 13.98 14.30
CA LEU A 107 17.43 13.72 14.89
C LEU A 107 17.74 14.84 15.88
N ALA A 108 17.89 14.51 17.16
CA ALA A 108 18.35 15.43 18.20
C ALA A 108 19.84 15.21 18.48
N PHE A 109 20.61 16.27 18.47
CA PHE A 109 22.05 16.29 18.80
C PHE A 109 22.21 16.98 20.15
N TYR A 110 22.88 16.32 21.08
CA TYR A 110 23.08 16.81 22.46
C TYR A 110 24.29 16.12 23.11
N ASP A 111 25.10 16.83 23.87
CA ASP A 111 26.27 16.29 24.62
C ASP A 111 27.16 15.39 23.76
N GLY A 112 27.39 15.74 22.48
CA GLY A 112 28.15 14.93 21.52
C GLY A 112 27.48 13.62 21.10
N LYS A 113 26.20 13.41 21.45
CA LYS A 113 25.38 12.23 21.10
C LYS A 113 24.29 12.60 20.09
N THR A 114 23.72 11.59 19.46
CA THR A 114 22.57 11.74 18.56
C THR A 114 21.48 10.75 18.93
N LYS A 115 20.23 11.21 18.99
CA LYS A 115 19.06 10.36 19.17
C LYS A 115 18.04 10.60 18.06
N LYS A 116 17.54 9.52 17.51
CA LYS A 116 16.51 9.52 16.46
C LYS A 116 15.15 9.19 17.07
N GLU A 117 14.17 10.08 16.84
CA GLU A 117 12.76 9.80 17.10
C GLU A 117 12.04 9.53 15.78
N ASN A 118 11.19 8.49 15.78
CA ASN A 118 10.46 8.04 14.60
C ASN A 118 8.96 8.21 14.82
N GLY A 119 8.27 8.64 13.78
CA GLY A 119 6.82 8.76 13.78
C GLY A 119 6.28 8.69 12.36
N PHE A 120 5.00 8.89 12.23
CA PHE A 120 4.32 9.04 10.94
C PHE A 120 3.12 9.96 11.10
N ILE A 121 2.70 10.56 9.99
CA ILE A 121 1.40 11.21 9.82
C ILE A 121 0.64 10.48 8.72
N GLU A 122 -0.69 10.53 8.78
CA GLU A 122 -1.57 10.09 7.70
C GLU A 122 -2.32 11.28 7.16
N VAL A 123 -2.14 11.56 5.87
CA VAL A 123 -2.81 12.64 5.14
C VAL A 123 -4.02 12.06 4.43
N PHE A 124 -5.20 12.57 4.75
CA PHE A 124 -6.49 12.13 4.20
C PHE A 124 -7.00 13.10 3.14
N ALA A 125 -7.89 12.63 2.27
CA ALA A 125 -8.63 13.50 1.37
C ALA A 125 -9.53 14.47 2.17
N LYS A 126 -9.79 15.65 1.62
CA LYS A 126 -10.68 16.64 2.25
C LYS A 126 -12.14 16.21 2.21
N ASN A 127 -12.59 15.75 1.05
CA ASN A 127 -13.99 15.44 0.79
C ASN A 127 -14.28 13.95 0.88
N LYS A 128 -15.50 13.61 1.29
CA LYS A 128 -16.02 12.24 1.20
C LYS A 128 -16.17 11.85 -0.27
N PRO A 129 -15.96 10.58 -0.65
CA PRO A 129 -16.26 10.11 -2.00
C PRO A 129 -17.72 10.30 -2.35
N THR A 130 -17.99 10.71 -3.58
CA THR A 130 -19.34 10.71 -4.15
C THR A 130 -19.81 9.27 -4.33
N ILE A 131 -21.05 8.97 -3.96
CA ILE A 131 -21.61 7.63 -4.17
C ILE A 131 -22.35 7.62 -5.53
N TYR A 132 -22.06 6.57 -6.31
CA TYR A 132 -22.73 6.30 -7.57
C TYR A 132 -23.51 5.00 -7.46
N LYS A 133 -24.74 4.98 -7.98
CA LYS A 133 -25.48 3.79 -8.33
C LYS A 133 -25.20 3.44 -9.78
N TYR A 134 -25.72 2.32 -10.24
CA TYR A 134 -25.61 1.91 -11.63
C TYR A 134 -26.98 1.65 -12.24
N LYS A 135 -27.02 1.75 -13.57
CA LYS A 135 -28.10 1.27 -14.42
C LYS A 135 -27.49 0.27 -15.39
N ILE A 136 -28.12 -0.90 -15.57
CA ILE A 136 -27.75 -1.85 -16.61
C ILE A 136 -28.31 -1.31 -17.93
N ILE A 137 -27.44 -1.13 -18.91
CA ILE A 137 -27.78 -0.70 -20.27
C ILE A 137 -27.98 -1.95 -21.13
N ASN A 138 -27.02 -2.88 -21.10
CA ASN A 138 -27.08 -4.15 -21.82
C ASN A 138 -26.47 -5.28 -20.99
N GLU A 139 -26.85 -6.50 -21.34
CA GLU A 139 -26.24 -7.73 -20.84
C GLU A 139 -25.73 -8.55 -22.03
N TYR A 140 -24.54 -9.10 -21.92
CA TYR A 140 -23.91 -9.94 -22.93
C TYR A 140 -23.49 -11.28 -22.33
N PRO A 141 -23.42 -12.34 -23.13
CA PRO A 141 -22.87 -13.61 -22.69
C PRO A 141 -21.42 -13.49 -22.31
N HIS A 142 -21.00 -14.17 -21.24
CA HIS A 142 -19.61 -14.29 -20.82
C HIS A 142 -19.32 -15.74 -20.42
N ASP A 143 -18.09 -16.20 -20.58
CA ASP A 143 -17.68 -17.57 -20.27
C ASP A 143 -17.64 -17.82 -18.76
N SER A 144 -18.60 -18.61 -18.24
CA SER A 144 -18.66 -18.98 -16.82
C SER A 144 -17.42 -19.77 -16.31
N LYS A 145 -16.51 -20.17 -17.19
CA LYS A 145 -15.23 -20.77 -16.83
C LYS A 145 -14.10 -19.76 -16.79
N ALA A 146 -14.36 -18.50 -17.16
CA ALA A 146 -13.39 -17.45 -17.12
C ALA A 146 -13.24 -16.91 -15.69
N TYR A 147 -12.15 -17.27 -15.02
CA TYR A 147 -11.78 -16.66 -13.74
C TYR A 147 -11.08 -15.33 -14.02
N THR A 148 -11.87 -14.31 -14.38
CA THR A 148 -11.42 -13.02 -14.91
C THR A 148 -10.48 -12.29 -13.97
N GLN A 149 -9.32 -11.87 -14.48
CA GLN A 149 -8.29 -11.14 -13.75
C GLN A 149 -7.90 -9.81 -14.41
N GLY A 150 -8.07 -9.71 -15.71
CA GLY A 150 -7.90 -8.48 -16.48
C GLY A 150 -8.90 -8.43 -17.61
N LEU A 151 -9.42 -7.25 -17.93
CA LEU A 151 -10.39 -7.03 -18.98
C LEU A 151 -10.10 -5.67 -19.63
N GLU A 152 -10.07 -5.62 -20.96
CA GLU A 152 -9.91 -4.37 -21.72
C GLU A 152 -10.72 -4.41 -23.02
N TYR A 153 -11.36 -3.30 -23.34
CA TYR A 153 -11.98 -3.09 -24.64
C TYR A 153 -10.98 -2.51 -25.62
N TYR A 154 -10.80 -3.16 -26.77
CA TYR A 154 -9.93 -2.66 -27.82
C TYR A 154 -10.48 -3.02 -29.21
N ASN A 155 -10.70 -1.98 -30.05
CA ASN A 155 -11.13 -2.11 -31.44
C ASN A 155 -12.31 -3.06 -31.67
N GLY A 156 -13.37 -2.91 -30.87
CA GLY A 156 -14.62 -3.70 -31.03
C GLY A 156 -14.63 -5.06 -30.35
N PHE A 157 -13.55 -5.45 -29.68
CA PHE A 157 -13.41 -6.72 -28.98
C PHE A 157 -13.08 -6.51 -27.51
N LEU A 158 -13.37 -7.52 -26.70
CA LEU A 158 -12.80 -7.63 -25.36
C LEU A 158 -11.53 -8.48 -25.41
N TYR A 159 -10.52 -8.02 -24.70
CA TYR A 159 -9.35 -8.82 -24.35
C TYR A 159 -9.43 -9.15 -22.87
N GLU A 160 -9.27 -10.43 -22.56
CA GLU A 160 -9.46 -10.93 -21.23
C GLU A 160 -8.31 -11.81 -20.80
N THR A 161 -7.84 -11.64 -19.57
CA THR A 161 -6.97 -12.61 -18.92
C THR A 161 -7.66 -13.29 -17.76
N THR A 162 -7.39 -14.58 -17.61
CA THR A 162 -7.97 -15.39 -16.53
C THR A 162 -6.87 -15.90 -15.60
N GLY A 163 -7.26 -16.14 -14.34
CA GLY A 163 -6.40 -16.69 -13.32
C GLY A 163 -6.43 -18.21 -13.21
N ARG A 164 -5.87 -18.71 -12.09
CA ARG A 164 -5.68 -20.10 -11.69
C ARG A 164 -4.53 -20.82 -12.41
N ARG A 165 -3.61 -21.39 -11.61
CA ARG A 165 -2.45 -22.12 -12.13
C ARG A 165 -2.88 -23.30 -12.99
N GLY A 166 -2.29 -23.42 -14.18
CA GLY A 166 -2.65 -24.44 -15.17
C GLY A 166 -3.93 -24.16 -15.97
N GLN A 167 -4.65 -23.06 -15.68
CA GLN A 167 -5.90 -22.67 -16.34
C GLN A 167 -5.88 -21.22 -16.85
N SER A 168 -4.85 -20.44 -16.52
CA SER A 168 -4.74 -19.04 -16.93
C SER A 168 -4.63 -18.91 -18.43
N THR A 169 -5.44 -18.04 -19.01
CA THR A 169 -5.49 -17.79 -20.47
C THR A 169 -5.53 -16.30 -20.76
N LEU A 170 -4.98 -15.91 -21.90
CA LEU A 170 -5.22 -14.66 -22.59
C LEU A 170 -6.17 -14.91 -23.74
N ARG A 171 -7.22 -14.09 -23.91
CA ARG A 171 -8.32 -14.29 -24.84
C ARG A 171 -8.65 -13.02 -25.59
N LYS A 172 -9.09 -13.17 -26.85
CA LYS A 172 -9.83 -12.17 -27.62
C LYS A 172 -11.27 -12.65 -27.73
N VAL A 173 -12.24 -11.84 -27.35
CA VAL A 173 -13.65 -12.23 -27.19
C VAL A 173 -14.56 -11.30 -27.96
N ALA A 174 -15.51 -11.85 -28.70
CA ALA A 174 -16.59 -11.13 -29.34
C ALA A 174 -17.65 -10.72 -28.33
N ILE A 175 -17.86 -9.40 -28.13
CA ILE A 175 -18.72 -8.87 -27.05
C ILE A 175 -20.15 -9.42 -27.13
N LYS A 176 -20.75 -9.39 -28.34
CA LYS A 176 -22.18 -9.76 -28.52
C LYS A 176 -22.51 -11.24 -28.26
N THR A 177 -21.55 -12.12 -28.51
CA THR A 177 -21.76 -13.57 -28.40
C THR A 177 -21.04 -14.23 -27.23
N GLY A 178 -20.02 -13.53 -26.64
CA GLY A 178 -19.13 -14.14 -25.67
C GLY A 178 -18.17 -15.17 -26.25
N GLU A 179 -18.12 -15.30 -27.60
CA GLU A 179 -17.27 -16.26 -28.29
C GLU A 179 -15.79 -15.91 -28.15
N VAL A 180 -14.99 -16.90 -27.77
CA VAL A 180 -13.53 -16.78 -27.69
C VAL A 180 -12.93 -17.01 -29.08
N LEU A 181 -12.56 -15.91 -29.74
CA LEU A 181 -12.05 -15.93 -31.13
C LEU A 181 -10.58 -16.37 -31.21
N GLN A 182 -9.79 -16.04 -30.15
CA GLN A 182 -8.39 -16.39 -30.05
C GLN A 182 -8.00 -16.59 -28.59
N LYS A 183 -7.10 -17.53 -28.32
CA LYS A 183 -6.69 -17.88 -26.98
C LYS A 183 -5.28 -18.44 -26.94
N VAL A 184 -4.52 -18.07 -25.90
CA VAL A 184 -3.26 -18.71 -25.51
C VAL A 184 -3.29 -19.04 -24.02
N THR A 185 -2.67 -20.15 -23.64
CA THR A 185 -2.59 -20.61 -22.25
C THR A 185 -1.23 -20.22 -21.67
N LEU A 186 -1.23 -19.70 -20.46
CA LEU A 186 -0.02 -19.38 -19.70
C LEU A 186 0.61 -20.69 -19.16
N ASP A 187 1.94 -20.72 -19.02
CA ASP A 187 2.64 -21.82 -18.37
C ASP A 187 2.03 -22.12 -16.99
N LYS A 188 1.75 -23.40 -16.72
CA LYS A 188 1.04 -23.90 -15.52
C LYS A 188 1.65 -23.47 -14.18
N LYS A 189 2.92 -23.08 -14.14
CA LYS A 189 3.60 -22.58 -12.92
C LYS A 189 3.15 -21.18 -12.53
N TYR A 190 2.55 -20.43 -13.45
CA TYR A 190 2.09 -19.06 -13.21
C TYR A 190 0.59 -19.00 -12.93
N PHE A 191 0.22 -18.00 -12.17
CA PHE A 191 -1.16 -17.55 -12.03
C PHE A 191 -1.27 -16.23 -12.78
N GLY A 192 -2.04 -16.19 -13.88
CA GLY A 192 -2.24 -14.98 -14.68
C GLY A 192 -3.10 -13.95 -13.95
N GLU A 193 -2.78 -12.68 -14.14
CA GLU A 193 -3.44 -11.54 -13.52
C GLU A 193 -3.81 -10.49 -14.56
N GLY A 194 -3.88 -9.21 -14.18
CA GLY A 194 -4.28 -8.11 -15.04
C GLY A 194 -3.46 -7.98 -16.32
N MET A 195 -4.07 -7.40 -17.33
CA MET A 195 -3.44 -7.13 -18.61
C MET A 195 -3.83 -5.75 -19.15
N THR A 196 -3.04 -5.24 -20.09
CA THR A 196 -3.41 -4.04 -20.86
C THR A 196 -2.76 -4.05 -22.24
N ILE A 197 -3.33 -3.30 -23.17
CA ILE A 197 -2.86 -3.20 -24.56
C ILE A 197 -2.23 -1.83 -24.79
N VAL A 198 -0.94 -1.81 -25.08
CA VAL A 198 -0.19 -0.60 -25.41
C VAL A 198 0.75 -0.86 -26.57
N ASN A 199 0.82 0.07 -27.54
CA ASN A 199 1.71 -0.01 -28.72
C ASN A 199 1.61 -1.36 -29.47
N ASN A 200 0.40 -1.85 -29.75
CA ASN A 200 0.11 -3.14 -30.36
C ASN A 200 0.72 -4.35 -29.65
N LYS A 201 0.90 -4.24 -28.35
CA LYS A 201 1.37 -5.32 -27.47
C LYS A 201 0.42 -5.49 -26.31
N ILE A 202 0.26 -6.74 -25.88
CA ILE A 202 -0.47 -7.10 -24.67
C ILE A 202 0.54 -7.31 -23.56
N ILE A 203 0.44 -6.55 -22.49
CA ILE A 203 1.23 -6.69 -21.27
C ILE A 203 0.40 -7.48 -20.27
N TRP A 204 0.86 -8.64 -19.82
CA TRP A 204 0.15 -9.56 -18.94
C TRP A 204 0.95 -9.84 -17.67
N LEU A 205 0.38 -9.60 -16.50
CA LEU A 205 1.00 -9.80 -15.20
C LEU A 205 0.80 -11.21 -14.66
N THR A 206 1.61 -11.59 -13.68
CA THR A 206 1.41 -12.76 -12.83
C THR A 206 1.29 -12.38 -11.36
N TRP A 207 0.62 -13.18 -10.56
CA TRP A 207 0.35 -12.88 -9.15
C TRP A 207 1.62 -12.76 -8.30
N GLU A 208 2.17 -13.89 -7.82
CA GLU A 208 3.25 -13.91 -6.83
C GLU A 208 4.64 -14.00 -7.43
N ASN A 209 4.73 -14.41 -8.69
CA ASN A 209 6.02 -14.67 -9.34
C ASN A 209 6.78 -13.39 -9.69
N LYS A 210 6.15 -12.21 -9.53
CA LYS A 210 6.73 -10.90 -9.89
C LYS A 210 7.24 -10.84 -11.33
N LYS A 211 6.58 -11.54 -12.21
CA LYS A 211 6.85 -11.57 -13.65
C LYS A 211 5.66 -11.07 -14.43
N GLY A 212 5.95 -10.46 -15.56
CA GLY A 212 4.99 -10.16 -16.59
C GLY A 212 5.53 -10.59 -17.94
N PHE A 213 4.63 -10.71 -18.90
CA PHE A 213 4.90 -11.14 -20.25
C PHE A 213 4.39 -10.11 -21.25
N VAL A 214 5.07 -10.00 -22.37
CA VAL A 214 4.65 -9.18 -23.51
C VAL A 214 4.29 -10.12 -24.64
N TYR A 215 3.08 -9.95 -25.17
CA TYR A 215 2.57 -10.68 -26.31
C TYR A 215 2.31 -9.74 -27.48
N ASP A 216 2.51 -10.23 -28.68
CA ASP A 216 2.04 -9.55 -29.88
C ASP A 216 0.51 -9.57 -29.92
N LEU A 217 -0.13 -8.44 -30.21
CA LEU A 217 -1.58 -8.27 -30.15
C LEU A 217 -2.33 -9.11 -31.18
N GLU A 218 -1.77 -9.32 -32.37
CA GLU A 218 -2.45 -10.01 -33.45
C GLU A 218 -2.28 -11.53 -33.34
N THR A 219 -1.06 -11.97 -33.06
CA THR A 219 -0.71 -13.39 -33.12
C THR A 219 -0.78 -14.09 -31.77
N PHE A 220 -0.85 -13.36 -30.68
CA PHE A 220 -0.71 -13.86 -29.29
C PHE A 220 0.59 -14.64 -29.06
N LYS A 221 1.62 -14.34 -29.84
CA LYS A 221 2.97 -14.88 -29.64
C LYS A 221 3.67 -14.12 -28.52
N GLN A 222 4.18 -14.84 -27.54
CA GLN A 222 5.00 -14.24 -26.48
C GLN A 222 6.31 -13.75 -27.06
N GLU A 223 6.67 -12.49 -26.81
CA GLU A 223 7.89 -11.85 -27.32
C GLU A 223 8.97 -11.73 -26.25
N LYS A 224 8.59 -11.34 -25.02
CA LYS A 224 9.54 -11.20 -23.92
C LYS A 224 8.86 -11.40 -22.56
N GLU A 225 9.67 -11.56 -21.53
CA GLU A 225 9.27 -11.47 -20.12
C GLU A 225 9.96 -10.25 -19.46
N PHE A 226 9.37 -9.76 -18.39
CA PHE A 226 9.94 -8.73 -17.53
C PHE A 226 9.66 -9.03 -16.06
N SER A 227 10.35 -8.32 -15.17
CA SER A 227 10.16 -8.45 -13.72
C SER A 227 9.85 -7.11 -13.12
N TYR A 228 9.06 -7.13 -12.04
CA TYR A 228 8.80 -5.99 -11.18
C TYR A 228 9.17 -6.38 -9.74
N ASP A 229 9.86 -5.50 -9.02
CA ASP A 229 10.55 -5.84 -7.76
C ASP A 229 10.12 -4.97 -6.57
N GLN A 230 9.66 -3.73 -6.81
CA GLN A 230 9.24 -2.83 -5.74
C GLN A 230 7.85 -3.18 -5.19
N SER A 231 6.90 -3.53 -6.06
CA SER A 231 5.57 -3.96 -5.66
C SER A 231 5.57 -5.39 -5.13
N LYS A 232 4.59 -5.73 -4.28
CA LYS A 232 4.51 -7.07 -3.68
C LYS A 232 4.09 -8.14 -4.68
N GLN A 233 3.08 -7.83 -5.49
CA GLN A 233 2.41 -8.75 -6.42
C GLN A 233 1.96 -8.00 -7.68
N GLY A 234 1.55 -8.71 -8.71
CA GLY A 234 0.80 -8.16 -9.82
C GLY A 234 -0.66 -8.53 -9.67
N TRP A 235 -1.56 -7.52 -9.71
CA TRP A 235 -2.99 -7.72 -9.71
C TRP A 235 -3.60 -7.08 -10.95
N GLY A 236 -4.30 -5.96 -10.88
CA GLY A 236 -4.84 -5.26 -12.04
C GLY A 236 -3.79 -4.48 -12.82
N LEU A 237 -4.05 -4.24 -14.09
CA LEU A 237 -3.21 -3.45 -14.98
C LEU A 237 -4.06 -2.69 -15.97
N THR A 238 -3.81 -1.41 -16.11
CA THR A 238 -4.31 -0.54 -17.19
C THR A 238 -3.19 0.39 -17.64
N HIS A 239 -3.44 1.31 -18.56
CA HIS A 239 -2.42 2.24 -19.04
C HIS A 239 -2.95 3.65 -19.30
N SER A 240 -2.06 4.61 -19.25
CA SER A 240 -2.20 5.93 -19.84
C SER A 240 -1.36 6.02 -21.12
N LYS A 241 -1.37 7.17 -21.77
CA LYS A 241 -0.49 7.40 -22.94
C LYS A 241 1.00 7.21 -22.64
N THR A 242 1.42 7.38 -21.39
CA THR A 242 2.84 7.45 -21.01
C THR A 242 3.27 6.43 -19.96
N GLU A 243 2.35 5.81 -19.25
CA GLU A 243 2.66 4.91 -18.12
C GLU A 243 1.68 3.75 -18.06
N LEU A 244 2.17 2.58 -17.71
CA LEU A 244 1.35 1.49 -17.20
C LEU A 244 0.95 1.80 -15.76
N ILE A 245 -0.24 1.37 -15.36
CA ILE A 245 -0.83 1.62 -14.05
C ILE A 245 -1.23 0.27 -13.45
N LYS A 246 -0.60 -0.10 -12.34
CA LYS A 246 -0.67 -1.44 -11.76
C LYS A 246 -1.12 -1.42 -10.31
N SER A 247 -2.03 -2.30 -9.91
CA SER A 247 -2.33 -2.62 -8.52
C SER A 247 -1.50 -3.82 -8.01
N ASP A 248 -1.38 -3.96 -6.69
CA ASP A 248 -0.63 -5.04 -6.03
C ASP A 248 -1.34 -5.62 -4.80
N GLY A 249 -2.66 -5.36 -4.68
CA GLY A 249 -3.47 -5.79 -3.55
C GLY A 249 -3.31 -4.93 -2.29
N THR A 250 -2.35 -4.02 -2.23
CA THR A 250 -2.21 -3.06 -1.13
C THR A 250 -3.05 -1.80 -1.38
N ASN A 251 -2.80 -0.74 -0.61
CA ASN A 251 -3.34 0.59 -0.89
C ASN A 251 -2.46 1.42 -1.82
N LYS A 252 -1.60 0.78 -2.61
CA LYS A 252 -0.74 1.46 -3.58
C LYS A 252 -1.16 1.15 -4.99
N ILE A 253 -1.05 2.17 -5.85
CA ILE A 253 -1.05 2.03 -7.30
C ILE A 253 0.36 2.39 -7.79
N TRP A 254 0.92 1.55 -8.62
CA TRP A 254 2.25 1.63 -9.18
C TRP A 254 2.19 2.13 -10.62
N PHE A 255 3.13 2.97 -10.98
CA PHE A 255 3.28 3.49 -12.33
C PHE A 255 4.59 2.96 -12.92
N LEU A 256 4.48 2.32 -14.07
CA LEU A 256 5.60 1.73 -14.79
C LEU A 256 5.82 2.49 -16.09
N ASP A 257 7.05 2.50 -16.55
CA ASP A 257 7.40 3.02 -17.87
C ASP A 257 6.87 2.10 -18.98
N ASN A 258 6.23 2.64 -20.00
CA ASN A 258 5.61 1.86 -21.09
C ASN A 258 6.61 1.08 -21.94
N GLU A 259 7.86 1.53 -22.02
CA GLU A 259 8.89 0.92 -22.88
C GLU A 259 9.74 -0.08 -22.09
N THR A 260 10.26 0.37 -20.94
CA THR A 260 11.16 -0.43 -20.10
C THR A 260 10.42 -1.36 -19.16
N LEU A 261 9.13 -1.14 -18.91
CA LEU A 261 8.24 -1.88 -18.01
C LEU A 261 8.71 -1.85 -16.52
N LYS A 262 9.61 -0.91 -16.18
CA LYS A 262 10.12 -0.74 -14.82
C LYS A 262 9.20 0.15 -13.98
N GLU A 263 9.04 -0.22 -12.72
CA GLU A 263 8.30 0.58 -11.74
C GLU A 263 9.07 1.88 -11.43
N LYS A 264 8.43 3.03 -11.67
CA LYS A 264 9.02 4.37 -11.46
C LYS A 264 8.61 5.01 -10.15
N ARG A 265 7.32 4.91 -9.81
CA ARG A 265 6.71 5.58 -8.66
C ARG A 265 5.46 4.85 -8.23
N SER A 266 4.97 5.20 -7.05
CA SER A 266 3.65 4.77 -6.58
C SER A 266 2.92 5.91 -5.89
N ILE A 267 1.59 5.83 -5.87
CA ILE A 267 0.72 6.67 -5.05
C ILE A 267 -0.01 5.81 -4.05
N GLN A 268 -0.40 6.38 -2.92
CA GLN A 268 -1.22 5.73 -1.92
C GLN A 268 -2.68 6.15 -2.10
N ILE A 269 -3.61 5.22 -1.89
CA ILE A 269 -5.03 5.44 -2.17
C ILE A 269 -5.79 5.63 -0.86
N TYR A 270 -6.41 6.81 -0.72
CA TYR A 270 -7.09 7.24 0.50
C TYR A 270 -8.42 7.91 0.22
N THR A 271 -9.36 7.72 1.14
CA THR A 271 -10.57 8.53 1.28
C THR A 271 -10.32 9.66 2.30
N ASN A 272 -11.39 10.32 2.74
CA ASN A 272 -11.36 11.33 3.80
C ASN A 272 -11.15 10.76 5.21
N ASP A 273 -11.17 9.43 5.39
CA ASP A 273 -11.12 8.78 6.71
C ASP A 273 -10.28 7.50 6.78
N ARG A 274 -9.88 6.92 5.64
CA ARG A 274 -9.13 5.67 5.61
C ARG A 274 -8.33 5.44 4.35
N SER A 275 -7.34 4.55 4.42
CA SER A 275 -6.70 3.94 3.26
C SER A 275 -7.62 2.94 2.57
N VAL A 276 -7.46 2.77 1.25
CA VAL A 276 -8.24 1.81 0.46
C VAL A 276 -7.33 0.70 -0.04
N ASN A 277 -7.44 -0.47 0.59
CA ASN A 277 -6.67 -1.67 0.25
C ASN A 277 -7.47 -2.61 -0.65
N ASN A 278 -6.82 -3.66 -1.13
CA ASN A 278 -7.39 -4.72 -1.96
C ASN A 278 -7.95 -4.18 -3.28
N LEU A 279 -7.29 -3.19 -3.86
CA LEU A 279 -7.55 -2.76 -5.23
C LEU A 279 -7.08 -3.87 -6.18
N ASN A 280 -7.96 -4.31 -7.05
CA ASN A 280 -7.72 -5.45 -7.93
C ASN A 280 -7.67 -4.99 -9.38
N GLU A 281 -8.58 -5.43 -10.20
CA GLU A 281 -8.62 -5.10 -11.60
C GLU A 281 -8.86 -3.62 -11.82
N LEU A 282 -8.21 -3.02 -12.83
CA LEU A 282 -8.11 -1.60 -13.08
C LEU A 282 -8.47 -1.24 -14.51
N GLU A 283 -9.14 -0.09 -14.67
CA GLU A 283 -9.35 0.54 -15.96
C GLU A 283 -9.18 2.07 -15.90
N LEU A 284 -8.60 2.68 -16.92
CA LEU A 284 -8.45 4.13 -17.00
C LEU A 284 -9.62 4.75 -17.79
N VAL A 285 -10.55 5.38 -17.08
CA VAL A 285 -11.76 5.99 -17.64
C VAL A 285 -11.67 7.50 -17.51
N ASN A 286 -11.55 8.22 -18.64
CA ASN A 286 -11.51 9.70 -18.66
C ASN A 286 -10.48 10.30 -17.68
N GLY A 287 -9.28 9.69 -17.58
CA GLY A 287 -8.19 10.15 -16.73
C GLY A 287 -8.34 9.78 -15.24
N LYS A 288 -9.37 9.03 -14.86
CA LYS A 288 -9.53 8.46 -13.51
C LYS A 288 -9.29 6.96 -13.55
N ILE A 289 -8.69 6.43 -12.49
CA ILE A 289 -8.52 4.98 -12.33
C ILE A 289 -9.81 4.44 -11.72
N TYR A 290 -10.47 3.55 -12.44
CA TYR A 290 -11.56 2.74 -11.93
C TYR A 290 -10.97 1.43 -11.44
N ALA A 291 -11.29 1.02 -10.22
CA ALA A 291 -10.68 -0.14 -9.59
C ALA A 291 -11.72 -1.03 -8.92
N ASN A 292 -11.73 -2.31 -9.22
CA ASN A 292 -12.47 -3.28 -8.42
C ASN A 292 -11.85 -3.39 -7.02
N LYS A 293 -12.68 -3.39 -5.99
CA LYS A 293 -12.24 -3.74 -4.65
C LYS A 293 -12.48 -5.22 -4.41
N TYR A 294 -11.42 -6.02 -4.28
CA TYR A 294 -11.52 -7.47 -4.14
C TYR A 294 -12.48 -7.90 -3.02
N GLN A 295 -13.33 -8.87 -3.32
CA GLN A 295 -14.42 -9.38 -2.47
C GLN A 295 -15.44 -8.32 -2.04
N LYS A 296 -15.58 -7.24 -2.80
CA LYS A 296 -16.61 -6.22 -2.58
C LYS A 296 -17.27 -5.87 -3.90
N ASN A 297 -18.57 -5.60 -3.86
CA ASN A 297 -19.35 -5.11 -5.01
C ASN A 297 -19.19 -3.57 -5.12
N THR A 298 -17.94 -3.11 -5.10
CA THR A 298 -17.61 -1.68 -5.08
C THR A 298 -16.55 -1.40 -6.13
N LEU A 299 -16.81 -0.38 -6.91
CA LEU A 299 -15.89 0.23 -7.86
C LEU A 299 -15.36 1.52 -7.27
N ALA A 300 -14.04 1.62 -7.04
CA ALA A 300 -13.42 2.87 -6.61
C ALA A 300 -13.08 3.72 -7.83
N ILE A 301 -13.40 5.02 -7.78
CA ILE A 301 -13.04 6.03 -8.78
C ILE A 301 -11.98 6.92 -8.16
N ILE A 302 -10.77 6.84 -8.70
CA ILE A 302 -9.55 7.35 -8.08
C ILE A 302 -8.92 8.40 -9.01
N ASP A 303 -8.53 9.53 -8.45
CA ASP A 303 -7.70 10.49 -9.15
C ASP A 303 -6.29 9.92 -9.35
N ALA A 304 -5.88 9.73 -10.60
CA ALA A 304 -4.63 9.07 -10.96
C ALA A 304 -3.36 9.86 -10.55
N LYS A 305 -3.50 11.15 -10.26
CA LYS A 305 -2.40 12.02 -9.86
C LYS A 305 -2.20 12.04 -8.34
N THR A 306 -3.31 12.11 -7.60
CA THR A 306 -3.28 12.36 -6.15
C THR A 306 -3.51 11.12 -5.30
N GLY A 307 -4.14 10.07 -5.84
CA GLY A 307 -4.56 8.88 -5.09
C GLY A 307 -5.84 9.08 -4.27
N ILE A 308 -6.50 10.22 -4.43
CA ILE A 308 -7.77 10.50 -3.75
C ILE A 308 -8.88 9.68 -4.38
N VAL A 309 -9.63 8.96 -3.54
CA VAL A 309 -10.88 8.32 -3.96
C VAL A 309 -11.96 9.38 -4.01
N GLU A 310 -12.34 9.79 -5.23
CA GLU A 310 -13.35 10.80 -5.48
C GLU A 310 -14.77 10.22 -5.54
N GLY A 311 -14.89 8.95 -5.91
CA GLY A 311 -16.15 8.27 -6.05
C GLY A 311 -16.12 6.80 -5.68
N LEU A 312 -17.30 6.28 -5.35
CA LEU A 312 -17.53 4.86 -5.10
C LEU A 312 -18.78 4.43 -5.85
N GLY A 313 -18.63 3.54 -6.83
CA GLY A 313 -19.75 2.85 -7.51
C GLY A 313 -20.25 1.70 -6.65
N ASP A 314 -21.51 1.78 -6.23
CA ASP A 314 -22.19 0.69 -5.51
C ASP A 314 -22.81 -0.28 -6.52
N LEU A 315 -22.12 -1.38 -6.78
CA LEU A 315 -22.53 -2.42 -7.72
C LEU A 315 -23.22 -3.62 -7.04
N ARG A 316 -23.66 -3.45 -5.77
CA ARG A 316 -24.47 -4.46 -5.08
C ARG A 316 -25.79 -4.66 -5.86
N GLY A 317 -26.05 -5.86 -6.21
CA GLY A 317 -27.23 -6.21 -7.04
C GLY A 317 -26.84 -6.89 -8.35
N LEU A 318 -25.65 -6.65 -8.92
CA LEU A 318 -25.18 -7.37 -10.10
C LEU A 318 -25.08 -8.89 -9.84
N GLU A 319 -24.62 -9.29 -8.64
CA GLU A 319 -24.63 -10.71 -8.25
C GLU A 319 -26.06 -11.31 -8.22
N LYS A 320 -27.07 -10.51 -7.85
CA LYS A 320 -28.47 -10.96 -7.89
C LYS A 320 -28.97 -11.09 -9.32
N GLU A 321 -28.55 -10.20 -10.23
CA GLU A 321 -28.83 -10.35 -11.66
C GLU A 321 -28.14 -11.59 -12.24
N MET A 322 -26.90 -11.85 -11.83
CA MET A 322 -26.21 -13.11 -12.15
C MET A 322 -26.96 -14.34 -11.65
N ALA A 323 -27.43 -14.31 -10.40
CA ALA A 323 -28.11 -15.45 -9.76
C ALA A 323 -29.42 -15.84 -10.42
N LYS A 324 -30.00 -15.02 -11.30
CA LYS A 324 -31.17 -15.36 -12.12
C LYS A 324 -30.87 -16.46 -13.18
N THR A 325 -29.62 -16.54 -13.62
CA THR A 325 -29.20 -17.43 -14.71
C THR A 325 -28.09 -18.40 -14.33
N GLN A 326 -27.34 -18.10 -13.24
CA GLN A 326 -26.23 -18.92 -12.81
C GLN A 326 -26.14 -18.92 -11.27
N LYS A 327 -25.97 -20.10 -10.67
CA LYS A 327 -25.63 -20.23 -9.25
C LYS A 327 -24.13 -20.03 -9.06
N LEU A 328 -23.73 -18.99 -8.38
CA LEU A 328 -22.35 -18.81 -7.91
C LEU A 328 -22.08 -19.78 -6.75
N VAL A 329 -20.98 -20.50 -6.80
CA VAL A 329 -20.71 -21.63 -5.86
C VAL A 329 -19.53 -21.34 -4.96
N ALA A 330 -18.54 -20.60 -5.42
CA ALA A 330 -17.33 -20.31 -4.67
C ALA A 330 -17.32 -18.86 -4.14
N ASN A 331 -16.77 -18.67 -2.95
CA ASN A 331 -16.69 -17.34 -2.32
C ASN A 331 -15.75 -16.36 -3.06
N ASP A 332 -15.01 -16.83 -4.05
CA ASP A 332 -14.12 -16.05 -4.90
C ASP A 332 -14.68 -15.76 -6.31
N GLU A 333 -15.92 -16.19 -6.58
CA GLU A 333 -16.68 -15.85 -7.82
C GLU A 333 -17.27 -14.42 -7.70
N VAL A 334 -16.41 -13.46 -7.53
CA VAL A 334 -16.75 -12.07 -7.20
C VAL A 334 -16.62 -11.15 -8.40
N LEU A 335 -17.20 -9.96 -8.28
CA LEU A 335 -17.02 -8.86 -9.23
C LEU A 335 -15.52 -8.62 -9.47
N ASN A 336 -15.08 -8.73 -10.71
CA ASN A 336 -13.73 -8.42 -11.18
C ASN A 336 -13.68 -8.37 -12.70
N GLY A 337 -13.18 -7.28 -13.24
CA GLY A 337 -13.13 -6.98 -14.66
C GLY A 337 -13.90 -5.71 -14.99
N ILE A 338 -13.18 -4.73 -15.52
CA ILE A 338 -13.70 -3.43 -15.98
C ILE A 338 -13.12 -3.22 -17.37
N ALA A 339 -13.94 -2.80 -18.32
CA ALA A 339 -13.46 -2.37 -19.63
C ALA A 339 -14.21 -1.11 -20.07
N TYR A 340 -13.53 -0.24 -20.79
CA TYR A 340 -14.10 1.02 -21.22
C TYR A 340 -13.91 1.25 -22.72
N ASP A 341 -15.03 1.41 -23.43
CA ASP A 341 -15.04 1.87 -24.82
C ASP A 341 -15.11 3.40 -24.83
N ALA A 342 -13.96 4.03 -24.98
CA ALA A 342 -13.84 5.49 -24.93
C ALA A 342 -14.52 6.20 -26.09
N GLU A 343 -14.64 5.55 -27.27
CA GLU A 343 -15.29 6.14 -28.45
C GLU A 343 -16.79 6.30 -28.27
N ASN A 344 -17.43 5.27 -27.67
CA ASN A 344 -18.87 5.22 -27.48
C ASN A 344 -19.30 5.47 -26.04
N ASN A 345 -18.35 5.79 -25.13
CA ASN A 345 -18.57 6.03 -23.71
C ASN A 345 -19.33 4.89 -23.04
N ARG A 346 -18.90 3.65 -23.27
CA ARG A 346 -19.52 2.44 -22.70
C ARG A 346 -18.63 1.82 -21.66
N LEU A 347 -19.20 1.58 -20.48
CA LEU A 347 -18.51 0.92 -19.36
C LEU A 347 -19.03 -0.49 -19.20
N PHE A 348 -18.11 -1.45 -19.23
CA PHE A 348 -18.40 -2.86 -19.05
C PHE A 348 -17.84 -3.38 -17.73
N VAL A 349 -18.58 -4.27 -17.06
CA VAL A 349 -18.14 -4.96 -15.85
C VAL A 349 -18.57 -6.42 -15.87
N THR A 350 -17.74 -7.27 -15.31
CA THR A 350 -18.03 -8.70 -15.14
C THR A 350 -17.47 -9.21 -13.80
N GLY A 351 -17.44 -10.50 -13.60
CA GLY A 351 -16.88 -11.14 -12.42
C GLY A 351 -16.22 -12.47 -12.74
N LYS A 352 -15.46 -12.96 -11.77
CA LYS A 352 -14.80 -14.26 -11.83
C LYS A 352 -15.81 -15.37 -11.96
N ASN A 353 -15.72 -16.15 -13.04
CA ASN A 353 -16.67 -17.22 -13.37
C ASN A 353 -18.13 -16.76 -13.58
N TRP A 354 -18.37 -15.48 -13.86
CA TRP A 354 -19.70 -15.01 -14.20
C TRP A 354 -20.07 -15.36 -15.64
N SER A 355 -21.34 -15.71 -15.87
CA SER A 355 -21.85 -15.99 -17.21
C SER A 355 -22.35 -14.76 -17.96
N LYS A 356 -22.23 -13.57 -17.37
CA LYS A 356 -22.67 -12.30 -17.94
C LYS A 356 -21.60 -11.26 -17.88
N LEU A 357 -21.51 -10.47 -18.94
CA LEU A 357 -20.88 -9.15 -18.98
C LEU A 357 -21.99 -8.10 -18.96
N PHE A 358 -21.88 -7.10 -18.11
CA PHE A 358 -22.83 -6.01 -18.00
C PHE A 358 -22.26 -4.73 -18.58
N GLU A 359 -22.98 -4.09 -19.48
CA GLU A 359 -22.76 -2.71 -19.84
C GLU A 359 -23.57 -1.84 -18.89
N ILE A 360 -22.91 -0.93 -18.20
CA ILE A 360 -23.51 -0.12 -17.13
C ILE A 360 -23.25 1.36 -17.33
N GLU A 361 -24.14 2.17 -16.78
CA GLU A 361 -23.98 3.61 -16.59
C GLU A 361 -23.94 3.92 -15.08
N LEU A 362 -22.95 4.70 -14.65
CA LEU A 362 -22.87 5.18 -13.26
C LEU A 362 -23.67 6.46 -13.08
N ILE A 363 -24.61 6.44 -12.15
CA ILE A 363 -25.52 7.55 -11.84
C ILE A 363 -25.17 8.10 -10.46
N LYS A 364 -24.85 9.39 -10.40
CA LYS A 364 -24.58 10.08 -9.13
C LYS A 364 -25.83 10.04 -8.25
N GLN A 365 -25.64 9.63 -7.00
CA GLN A 365 -26.69 9.57 -5.99
C GLN A 365 -26.92 10.92 -5.32
#